data_efabe79642ac4d138ad5ea432d81d699
#
_entry.id   efabe79642ac4d138ad5ea432d81d699
#
_cell.length_a   1.000
_cell.length_b   1.000
_cell.length_c   1.000
_cell.angle_alpha   90.00
_cell.angle_beta   90.00
_cell.angle_gamma   90.00
#
_symmetry.space_group_name_H-M   'P 1'
#
loop_
_entity.id
_entity.type
_entity.pdbx_description
1 polymer ?
#
loop_
_entity_poly.entity_id
_entity_poly.type
_entity_poly.pdbx_seq_one_letter_code
_entity_poly.pdbx_strand_id
1 'polypeptide(L)'
;MTGYRTVLWDLDGTLVGLRQRTFKVLMPLAAARAFRDLMPPHRFLRMLSGVLANVRANDTEHTNTDLMIRLLAERMGIEQSTAAQRLHRLAEVDFPRLHRCFAPQREAIDTVNLLQATGVAQVVATNPLWPLSTVTTRLRWGGYEPEIFAFHTNGGNMRSSKPRVEFYRELLERLGAEPGECVMIGNDAAKDAPAARIGIPVFLVGASESVVPSDCARTGLVRTGDWRRLRAWLDIEEESCSSS
;
A
#
# COMPACT_ATOMS: atom_id res chain seq x y z
N MET A 1 24.22 -10.68 -3.42
CA MET A 1 23.68 -9.31 -3.30
C MET A 1 22.60 -9.11 -4.36
N THR A 2 21.46 -8.57 -3.96
CA THR A 2 20.37 -8.26 -4.91
C THR A 2 20.91 -7.33 -5.99
N GLY A 3 20.58 -7.59 -7.26
CA GLY A 3 20.89 -6.65 -8.36
C GLY A 3 20.05 -5.36 -8.31
N TYR A 4 19.19 -5.23 -7.28
CA TYR A 4 18.26 -4.11 -7.12
C TYR A 4 18.77 -3.09 -6.11
N ARG A 5 18.50 -1.80 -6.37
CA ARG A 5 18.83 -0.69 -5.48
C ARG A 5 17.69 -0.34 -4.54
N THR A 6 16.45 -0.64 -4.97
CA THR A 6 15.24 -0.27 -4.23
C THR A 6 14.23 -1.41 -4.20
N VAL A 7 13.71 -1.71 -3.02
CA VAL A 7 12.61 -2.64 -2.81
C VAL A 7 11.33 -1.85 -2.54
N LEU A 8 10.32 -2.08 -3.38
CA LEU A 8 8.99 -1.49 -3.26
C LEU A 8 8.06 -2.51 -2.58
N TRP A 9 7.63 -2.22 -1.37
CA TRP A 9 6.81 -3.12 -0.58
C TRP A 9 5.33 -2.74 -0.65
N ASP A 10 4.45 -3.66 -1.01
CA ASP A 10 3.05 -3.53 -0.62
C ASP A 10 2.90 -3.66 0.90
N LEU A 11 1.87 -3.04 1.48
CA LEU A 11 1.69 -2.98 2.91
C LEU A 11 0.74 -4.05 3.43
N ASP A 12 -0.53 -3.96 3.01
CA ASP A 12 -1.64 -4.73 3.59
C ASP A 12 -1.71 -6.15 3.02
N GLY A 13 -1.31 -7.13 3.79
CA GLY A 13 -1.20 -8.53 3.38
C GLY A 13 0.22 -8.94 2.99
N THR A 14 1.14 -7.98 2.85
CA THR A 14 2.56 -8.21 2.57
C THR A 14 3.39 -7.89 3.81
N LEU A 15 3.67 -6.63 4.10
CA LEU A 15 4.39 -6.23 5.32
C LEU A 15 3.57 -6.47 6.58
N VAL A 16 2.28 -6.17 6.52
CA VAL A 16 1.37 -6.25 7.67
C VAL A 16 0.22 -7.18 7.35
N GLY A 17 0.01 -8.18 8.19
CA GLY A 17 -1.14 -9.09 8.06
C GLY A 17 -2.45 -8.33 8.20
N LEU A 18 -3.41 -8.60 7.33
CA LEU A 18 -4.72 -7.94 7.32
C LEU A 18 -5.86 -8.97 7.37
N ARG A 19 -6.72 -8.86 8.38
CA ARG A 19 -8.02 -9.56 8.43
C ARG A 19 -9.00 -8.87 7.49
N GLN A 20 -8.81 -9.09 6.19
CA GLN A 20 -9.46 -8.34 5.12
C GLN A 20 -10.99 -8.30 5.23
N ARG A 21 -11.64 -9.43 5.59
CA ARG A 21 -13.10 -9.49 5.73
C ARG A 21 -13.60 -8.56 6.83
N THR A 22 -12.94 -8.58 7.99
CA THR A 22 -13.27 -7.73 9.14
C THR A 22 -13.02 -6.26 8.81
N PHE A 23 -11.87 -5.94 8.21
CA PHE A 23 -11.53 -4.58 7.83
C PHE A 23 -12.50 -3.98 6.80
N LYS A 24 -12.92 -4.76 5.80
CA LYS A 24 -13.92 -4.34 4.78
C LYS A 24 -15.27 -3.96 5.38
N VAL A 25 -15.61 -4.46 6.57
CA VAL A 25 -16.84 -4.09 7.30
C VAL A 25 -16.59 -2.93 8.25
N LEU A 26 -15.55 -3.02 9.07
CA LEU A 26 -15.33 -2.04 10.16
C LEU A 26 -14.88 -0.67 9.64
N MET A 27 -14.07 -0.62 8.58
CA MET A 27 -13.56 0.65 8.05
C MET A 27 -14.67 1.55 7.48
N PRO A 28 -15.59 1.08 6.63
CA PRO A 28 -16.73 1.89 6.19
C PRO A 28 -17.64 2.33 7.35
N LEU A 29 -17.83 1.49 8.36
CA LEU A 29 -18.62 1.85 9.54
C LEU A 29 -17.94 2.95 10.37
N ALA A 30 -16.61 2.90 10.53
CA ALA A 30 -15.85 3.96 11.19
C ALA A 30 -15.97 5.28 10.42
N ALA A 31 -15.85 5.23 9.08
CA ALA A 31 -16.04 6.39 8.22
C ALA A 31 -17.46 6.97 8.33
N ALA A 32 -18.49 6.12 8.26
CA ALA A 32 -19.88 6.56 8.43
C ALA A 32 -20.14 7.20 9.81
N ARG A 33 -19.49 6.68 10.85
CA ARG A 33 -19.58 7.25 12.20
C ARG A 33 -18.93 8.64 12.30
N ALA A 34 -17.81 8.86 11.60
CA ALA A 34 -17.13 10.16 11.58
C ALA A 34 -17.96 11.28 10.95
N PHE A 35 -18.94 10.93 10.10
CA PHE A 35 -19.80 11.86 9.37
C PHE A 35 -21.28 11.78 9.77
N ARG A 36 -21.62 11.05 10.84
CA ARG A 36 -23.02 10.72 11.20
C ARG A 36 -23.93 11.91 11.52
N ASP A 37 -23.37 13.01 11.98
CA ASP A 37 -24.06 14.27 12.29
C ASP A 37 -24.34 15.12 11.04
N LEU A 38 -23.64 14.83 9.95
CA LEU A 38 -23.79 15.54 8.67
C LEU A 38 -24.64 14.76 7.66
N MET A 39 -24.62 13.43 7.73
CA MET A 39 -25.36 12.59 6.79
C MET A 39 -25.74 11.24 7.41
N PRO A 40 -26.95 10.69 7.14
CA PRO A 40 -27.31 9.33 7.56
C PRO A 40 -26.33 8.28 7.04
N PRO A 41 -25.94 7.29 7.86
CA PRO A 41 -24.89 6.31 7.52
C PRO A 41 -25.08 5.60 6.17
N HIS A 42 -26.30 5.17 5.84
CA HIS A 42 -26.59 4.46 4.59
C HIS A 42 -26.40 5.34 3.33
N ARG A 43 -26.73 6.65 3.43
CA ARG A 43 -26.48 7.62 2.35
C ARG A 43 -25.00 7.91 2.22
N PHE A 44 -24.32 8.11 3.35
CA PHE A 44 -22.87 8.31 3.39
C PHE A 44 -22.11 7.16 2.74
N LEU A 45 -22.41 5.91 3.09
CA LEU A 45 -21.73 4.73 2.55
C LEU A 45 -21.92 4.59 1.03
N ARG A 46 -23.14 4.88 0.53
CA ARG A 46 -23.41 4.88 -0.93
C ARG A 46 -22.62 5.98 -1.63
N MET A 47 -22.58 7.17 -1.08
CA MET A 47 -21.80 8.29 -1.61
C MET A 47 -20.30 8.00 -1.54
N LEU A 48 -19.78 7.48 -0.42
CA LEU A 48 -18.38 7.17 -0.21
C LEU A 48 -17.85 6.18 -1.25
N SER A 49 -18.63 5.17 -1.62
CA SER A 49 -18.22 4.22 -2.66
C SER A 49 -17.93 4.90 -4.00
N GLY A 50 -18.75 5.87 -4.38
CA GLY A 50 -18.56 6.68 -5.58
C GLY A 50 -17.37 7.66 -5.45
N VAL A 51 -17.16 8.25 -4.28
CA VAL A 51 -15.96 9.07 -4.01
C VAL A 51 -14.69 8.24 -4.15
N LEU A 52 -14.65 7.06 -3.52
CA LEU A 52 -13.49 6.18 -3.61
C LEU A 52 -13.22 5.66 -5.03
N ALA A 53 -14.27 5.44 -5.84
CA ALA A 53 -14.11 5.08 -7.24
C ALA A 53 -13.45 6.21 -8.04
N ASN A 54 -13.88 7.46 -7.83
CA ASN A 54 -13.30 8.63 -8.48
C ASN A 54 -11.84 8.86 -8.05
N VAL A 55 -11.54 8.71 -6.74
CA VAL A 55 -10.16 8.85 -6.25
C VAL A 55 -9.24 7.77 -6.82
N ARG A 56 -9.72 6.54 -6.98
CA ARG A 56 -8.92 5.48 -7.64
C ARG A 56 -8.68 5.73 -9.13
N ALA A 57 -9.62 6.41 -9.78
CA ALA A 57 -9.53 6.80 -11.19
C ALA A 57 -8.91 8.20 -11.38
N ASN A 58 -8.32 8.77 -10.33
CA ASN A 58 -7.78 10.12 -10.36
C ASN A 58 -6.82 10.33 -11.55
N ASP A 59 -7.17 11.26 -12.41
CA ASP A 59 -6.40 11.73 -13.57
C ASP A 59 -6.08 13.24 -13.48
N THR A 60 -6.35 13.84 -12.31
CA THR A 60 -6.14 15.27 -12.04
C THR A 60 -4.76 15.55 -11.46
N GLU A 61 -4.38 16.83 -11.39
CA GLU A 61 -3.15 17.28 -10.72
C GLU A 61 -3.24 17.26 -9.19
N HIS A 62 -4.42 16.99 -8.63
CA HIS A 62 -4.61 16.94 -7.19
C HIS A 62 -4.11 15.61 -6.61
N THR A 63 -3.58 15.65 -5.39
CA THR A 63 -3.32 14.42 -4.64
C THR A 63 -4.61 13.67 -4.34
N ASN A 64 -4.52 12.39 -4.06
CA ASN A 64 -5.71 11.58 -3.74
C ASN A 64 -6.45 12.10 -2.49
N THR A 65 -5.72 12.64 -1.51
CA THR A 65 -6.33 13.27 -0.32
C THR A 65 -7.07 14.56 -0.69
N ASP A 66 -6.47 15.43 -1.49
CA ASP A 66 -7.10 16.69 -1.90
C ASP A 66 -8.35 16.43 -2.73
N LEU A 67 -8.27 15.48 -3.68
CA LEU A 67 -9.42 15.08 -4.47
C LEU A 67 -10.52 14.48 -3.59
N MET A 68 -10.18 13.64 -2.62
CA MET A 68 -11.15 13.07 -1.68
C MET A 68 -11.85 14.15 -0.86
N ILE A 69 -11.12 15.13 -0.33
CA ILE A 69 -11.67 16.27 0.42
C ILE A 69 -12.65 17.05 -0.45
N ARG A 70 -12.25 17.40 -1.67
CA ARG A 70 -13.10 18.14 -2.62
C ARG A 70 -14.39 17.40 -2.94
N LEU A 71 -14.29 16.11 -3.29
CA LEU A 71 -15.45 15.30 -3.63
C LEU A 71 -16.42 15.09 -2.45
N LEU A 72 -15.89 14.93 -1.24
CA LEU A 72 -16.71 14.84 -0.03
C LEU A 72 -17.41 16.17 0.23
N ALA A 73 -16.70 17.29 0.18
CA ALA A 73 -17.23 18.62 0.39
C ALA A 73 -18.37 18.93 -0.60
N GLU A 74 -18.12 18.73 -1.89
CA GLU A 74 -19.07 18.94 -2.96
C GLU A 74 -20.35 18.10 -2.79
N ARG A 75 -20.19 16.79 -2.60
CA ARG A 75 -21.33 15.85 -2.52
C ARG A 75 -22.16 15.98 -1.23
N MET A 76 -21.55 16.50 -0.17
CA MET A 76 -22.23 16.73 1.11
C MET A 76 -22.74 18.16 1.28
N GLY A 77 -22.35 19.10 0.40
CA GLY A 77 -22.66 20.52 0.54
C GLY A 77 -22.03 21.16 1.78
N ILE A 78 -20.79 20.78 2.11
CA ILE A 78 -20.03 21.29 3.26
C ILE A 78 -18.72 21.96 2.81
N GLU A 79 -18.13 22.75 3.68
CA GLU A 79 -16.82 23.35 3.43
C GLU A 79 -15.71 22.28 3.35
N GLN A 80 -14.71 22.50 2.49
CA GLN A 80 -13.54 21.60 2.38
C GLN A 80 -12.78 21.45 3.70
N SER A 81 -12.70 22.52 4.48
CA SER A 81 -12.12 22.51 5.82
C SER A 81 -12.81 21.55 6.77
N THR A 82 -14.15 21.47 6.71
CA THR A 82 -14.94 20.52 7.49
C THR A 82 -14.67 19.09 7.02
N ALA A 83 -14.66 18.83 5.71
CA ALA A 83 -14.34 17.51 5.17
C ALA A 83 -12.93 17.07 5.58
N ALA A 84 -11.94 17.95 5.49
CA ALA A 84 -10.57 17.70 5.90
C ALA A 84 -10.45 17.36 7.39
N GLN A 85 -11.11 18.14 8.27
CA GLN A 85 -11.14 17.85 9.71
C GLN A 85 -11.75 16.50 10.03
N ARG A 86 -12.83 16.10 9.32
CA ARG A 86 -13.47 14.79 9.50
C ARG A 86 -12.57 13.64 9.05
N LEU A 87 -11.89 13.78 7.92
CA LEU A 87 -10.92 12.79 7.45
C LEU A 87 -9.71 12.69 8.39
N HIS A 88 -9.21 13.82 8.87
CA HIS A 88 -8.14 13.84 9.88
C HIS A 88 -8.58 13.11 11.15
N ARG A 89 -9.76 13.44 11.70
CA ARG A 89 -10.30 12.73 12.86
C ARG A 89 -10.48 11.24 12.61
N LEU A 90 -10.97 10.85 11.42
CA LEU A 90 -11.10 9.45 11.03
C LEU A 90 -9.74 8.74 11.10
N ALA A 91 -8.68 9.38 10.59
CA ALA A 91 -7.32 8.84 10.58
C ALA A 91 -6.71 8.73 11.99
N GLU A 92 -6.85 9.77 12.80
CA GLU A 92 -6.15 9.89 14.08
C GLU A 92 -6.92 9.28 15.27
N VAL A 93 -8.25 9.23 15.20
CA VAL A 93 -9.08 8.80 16.34
C VAL A 93 -9.82 7.49 16.07
N ASP A 94 -10.42 7.35 14.90
CA ASP A 94 -11.27 6.18 14.63
C ASP A 94 -10.48 5.02 14.02
N PHE A 95 -9.51 5.29 13.15
CA PHE A 95 -8.66 4.26 12.55
C PHE A 95 -7.85 3.48 13.58
N PRO A 96 -7.24 4.07 14.63
CA PRO A 96 -6.52 3.32 15.66
C PRO A 96 -7.35 2.24 16.36
N ARG A 97 -8.66 2.37 16.41
CA ARG A 97 -9.57 1.37 16.99
C ARG A 97 -9.66 0.09 16.17
N LEU A 98 -9.13 0.12 14.92
CA LEU A 98 -9.11 -1.02 14.01
C LEU A 98 -7.86 -1.88 14.15
N HIS A 99 -7.00 -1.64 15.15
CA HIS A 99 -5.73 -2.36 15.34
C HIS A 99 -5.90 -3.89 15.29
N ARG A 100 -7.01 -4.44 15.79
CA ARG A 100 -7.31 -5.88 15.77
C ARG A 100 -7.48 -6.49 14.37
N CYS A 101 -7.62 -5.64 13.35
CA CYS A 101 -7.65 -6.09 11.96
C CYS A 101 -6.25 -6.38 11.41
N PHE A 102 -5.20 -5.95 12.11
CA PHE A 102 -3.82 -6.02 11.66
C PHE A 102 -2.99 -6.89 12.59
N ALA A 103 -1.92 -7.47 12.06
CA ALA A 103 -1.00 -8.30 12.82
C ALA A 103 0.41 -8.27 12.21
N PRO A 104 1.48 -8.42 13.01
CA PRO A 104 2.82 -8.63 12.49
C PRO A 104 2.89 -9.86 11.57
N GLN A 105 3.72 -9.76 10.54
CA GLN A 105 4.10 -10.85 9.64
C GLN A 105 5.59 -11.18 9.85
N ARG A 106 5.88 -12.23 10.61
CA ARG A 106 7.26 -12.56 11.01
C ARG A 106 8.19 -12.71 9.82
N GLU A 107 7.82 -13.48 8.83
CA GLU A 107 8.62 -13.68 7.62
C GLU A 107 8.92 -12.37 6.87
N ALA A 108 7.98 -11.43 6.87
CA ALA A 108 8.17 -10.11 6.29
C ALA A 108 9.17 -9.29 7.11
N ILE A 109 9.05 -9.31 8.45
CA ILE A 109 9.96 -8.61 9.36
C ILE A 109 11.37 -9.13 9.17
N ASP A 110 11.56 -10.45 9.18
CA ASP A 110 12.86 -11.09 9.00
C ASP A 110 13.46 -10.68 7.64
N THR A 111 12.67 -10.69 6.56
CA THR A 111 13.14 -10.31 5.22
C THR A 111 13.50 -8.82 5.11
N VAL A 112 12.71 -7.93 5.73
CA VAL A 112 13.00 -6.48 5.79
C VAL A 112 14.32 -6.24 6.54
N ASN A 113 14.55 -6.92 7.66
CA ASN A 113 15.77 -6.80 8.45
C ASN A 113 17.00 -7.29 7.68
N LEU A 114 16.89 -8.42 6.97
CA LEU A 114 17.96 -8.92 6.11
C LEU A 114 18.32 -7.91 5.01
N LEU A 115 17.32 -7.33 4.35
CA LEU A 115 17.54 -6.29 3.34
C LEU A 115 18.14 -5.00 3.92
N GLN A 116 17.73 -4.62 5.13
CA GLN A 116 18.29 -3.44 5.80
C GLN A 116 19.80 -3.58 6.02
N ALA A 117 20.26 -4.79 6.36
CA ALA A 117 21.68 -5.08 6.53
C ALA A 117 22.49 -4.98 5.22
N THR A 118 21.84 -5.09 4.05
CA THR A 118 22.50 -4.94 2.73
C THR A 118 22.62 -3.49 2.26
N GLY A 119 21.98 -2.54 2.93
CA GLY A 119 21.95 -1.14 2.52
C GLY A 119 21.03 -0.83 1.34
N VAL A 120 20.21 -1.79 0.87
CA VAL A 120 19.20 -1.58 -0.17
C VAL A 120 18.09 -0.66 0.35
N ALA A 121 17.71 0.35 -0.42
CA ALA A 121 16.62 1.24 -0.05
C ALA A 121 15.29 0.50 -0.02
N GLN A 122 14.49 0.71 1.00
CA GLN A 122 13.18 0.10 1.15
C GLN A 122 12.10 1.17 1.13
N VAL A 123 11.03 0.95 0.38
CA VAL A 123 9.95 1.90 0.14
C VAL A 123 8.61 1.22 0.34
N VAL A 124 7.70 1.86 1.05
CA VAL A 124 6.32 1.37 1.17
C VAL A 124 5.51 1.88 -0.02
N ALA A 125 5.17 0.97 -0.92
CA ALA A 125 4.38 1.20 -2.14
C ALA A 125 2.93 0.72 -1.93
N THR A 126 2.23 1.25 -0.94
CA THR A 126 0.82 0.91 -0.64
C THR A 126 -0.15 1.71 -1.51
N ASN A 127 -1.40 1.24 -1.62
CA ASN A 127 -2.43 1.99 -2.34
C ASN A 127 -2.74 3.32 -1.63
N PRO A 128 -2.51 4.48 -2.27
CA PRO A 128 -2.44 5.78 -1.60
C PRO A 128 -3.83 6.42 -1.41
N LEU A 129 -4.70 5.77 -0.66
CA LEU A 129 -6.02 6.30 -0.29
C LEU A 129 -6.06 6.93 1.10
N TRP A 130 -5.02 6.71 1.90
CA TRP A 130 -4.96 7.10 3.30
C TRP A 130 -3.86 8.11 3.55
N PRO A 131 -4.00 8.98 4.57
CA PRO A 131 -2.92 9.89 4.96
C PRO A 131 -1.73 9.12 5.54
N LEU A 132 -0.57 9.78 5.59
CA LEU A 132 0.68 9.19 6.07
C LEU A 132 0.54 8.59 7.48
N SER A 133 -0.19 9.25 8.37
CA SER A 133 -0.38 8.77 9.75
C SER A 133 -1.00 7.38 9.82
N THR A 134 -1.95 7.04 8.94
CA THR A 134 -2.51 5.69 8.91
C THR A 134 -1.56 4.66 8.29
N VAL A 135 -0.66 5.08 7.40
CA VAL A 135 0.39 4.21 6.85
C VAL A 135 1.39 3.87 7.95
N THR A 136 1.92 4.88 8.64
CA THR A 136 2.88 4.70 9.74
C THR A 136 2.29 3.93 10.93
N THR A 137 1.01 4.17 11.26
CA THR A 137 0.30 3.41 12.29
C THR A 137 0.23 1.92 11.95
N ARG A 138 -0.07 1.55 10.69
CA ARG A 138 -0.07 0.14 10.25
C ARG A 138 1.32 -0.48 10.31
N LEU A 139 2.35 0.25 9.92
CA LEU A 139 3.74 -0.22 10.03
C LEU A 139 4.10 -0.54 11.49
N ARG A 140 3.77 0.35 12.43
CA ARG A 140 4.00 0.09 13.87
C ARG A 140 3.23 -1.12 14.37
N TRP A 141 1.99 -1.33 13.92
CA TRP A 141 1.24 -2.56 14.25
C TRP A 141 1.83 -3.81 13.60
N GLY A 142 2.52 -3.64 12.49
CA GLY A 142 3.30 -4.69 11.82
C GLY A 142 4.62 -5.01 12.49
N GLY A 143 5.04 -4.21 13.49
CA GLY A 143 6.32 -4.39 14.19
C GLY A 143 7.48 -3.65 13.54
N TYR A 144 7.21 -2.62 12.72
CA TYR A 144 8.24 -1.82 12.06
C TYR A 144 8.34 -0.42 12.66
N GLU A 145 9.55 0.11 12.73
CA GLU A 145 9.77 1.54 12.83
C GLU A 145 9.62 2.15 11.43
N PRO A 146 8.67 3.08 11.22
CA PRO A 146 8.41 3.60 9.87
C PRO A 146 9.62 4.23 9.21
N GLU A 147 10.52 4.77 9.98
CA GLU A 147 11.73 5.50 9.57
C GLU A 147 12.77 4.61 8.86
N ILE A 148 12.65 3.28 8.94
CA ILE A 148 13.50 2.37 8.17
C ILE A 148 13.18 2.37 6.68
N PHE A 149 11.98 2.84 6.31
CA PHE A 149 11.57 2.97 4.92
C PHE A 149 11.85 4.37 4.42
N ALA A 150 12.63 4.49 3.35
CA ALA A 150 13.05 5.77 2.77
C ALA A 150 11.87 6.61 2.22
N PHE A 151 10.77 5.96 1.84
CA PHE A 151 9.57 6.65 1.32
C PHE A 151 8.30 5.82 1.59
N HIS A 152 7.17 6.53 1.75
CA HIS A 152 5.85 5.92 1.95
C HIS A 152 4.84 6.56 1.00
N THR A 153 4.28 5.79 0.07
CA THR A 153 3.14 6.29 -0.69
C THR A 153 1.93 6.49 0.22
N ASN A 154 1.26 7.61 0.06
CA ASN A 154 0.06 7.95 0.84
C ASN A 154 -0.83 8.91 0.05
N GLY A 155 -2.05 9.15 0.52
CA GLY A 155 -3.01 10.00 -0.16
C GLY A 155 -2.56 11.45 -0.35
N GLY A 156 -1.67 11.96 0.50
CA GLY A 156 -1.15 13.33 0.44
C GLY A 156 0.04 13.52 -0.49
N ASN A 157 0.66 12.43 -0.98
CA ASN A 157 1.83 12.53 -1.85
C ASN A 157 1.71 11.79 -3.19
N MET A 158 0.58 11.15 -3.47
CA MET A 158 0.34 10.43 -4.72
C MET A 158 -0.98 10.85 -5.35
N ARG A 159 -1.01 10.88 -6.66
CA ARG A 159 -2.21 11.14 -7.50
C ARG A 159 -2.79 9.84 -8.03
N SER A 160 -1.93 8.94 -8.50
CA SER A 160 -2.36 7.67 -9.07
C SER A 160 -2.48 6.57 -8.04
N SER A 161 -3.28 5.56 -8.35
CA SER A 161 -3.55 4.40 -7.48
C SER A 161 -3.30 3.09 -8.21
N LYS A 162 -2.87 2.04 -7.50
CA LYS A 162 -2.85 0.68 -8.01
C LYS A 162 -4.27 0.25 -8.44
N PRO A 163 -4.45 -0.48 -9.53
CA PRO A 163 -3.46 -1.20 -10.32
C PRO A 163 -2.92 -0.43 -11.53
N ARG A 164 -3.16 0.86 -11.63
CA ARG A 164 -2.74 1.67 -12.79
C ARG A 164 -1.23 1.76 -12.87
N VAL A 165 -0.67 1.66 -14.06
CA VAL A 165 0.78 1.78 -14.29
C VAL A 165 1.31 3.18 -13.96
N GLU A 166 0.43 4.19 -14.03
CA GLU A 166 0.71 5.57 -13.65
C GLU A 166 1.15 5.70 -12.19
N PHE A 167 0.60 4.84 -11.29
CA PHE A 167 1.05 4.78 -9.90
C PHE A 167 2.54 4.45 -9.80
N TYR A 168 2.99 3.47 -10.56
CA TYR A 168 4.39 3.04 -10.53
C TYR A 168 5.31 4.04 -11.23
N ARG A 169 4.86 4.66 -12.33
CA ARG A 169 5.62 5.75 -13.00
C ARG A 169 5.80 6.94 -12.07
N GLU A 170 4.70 7.40 -11.43
CA GLU A 170 4.74 8.49 -10.46
C GLU A 170 5.66 8.15 -9.27
N LEU A 171 5.63 6.90 -8.78
CA LEU A 171 6.51 6.47 -7.69
C LEU A 171 7.98 6.48 -8.11
N LEU A 172 8.32 5.94 -9.29
CA LEU A 172 9.69 5.97 -9.81
C LEU A 172 10.20 7.40 -10.01
N GLU A 173 9.37 8.29 -10.56
CA GLU A 173 9.71 9.71 -10.72
C GLU A 173 10.06 10.37 -9.38
N ARG A 174 9.25 10.11 -8.32
CA ARG A 174 9.50 10.63 -6.97
C ARG A 174 10.77 10.09 -6.32
N LEU A 175 11.13 8.86 -6.66
CA LEU A 175 12.34 8.20 -6.15
C LEU A 175 13.59 8.53 -6.98
N GLY A 176 13.43 9.10 -8.16
CA GLY A 176 14.53 9.27 -9.12
C GLY A 176 15.15 7.93 -9.53
N ALA A 177 14.33 6.87 -9.66
CA ALA A 177 14.78 5.51 -9.88
C ALA A 177 14.30 4.96 -11.23
N GLU A 178 15.11 4.10 -11.84
CA GLU A 178 14.75 3.39 -13.08
C GLU A 178 14.01 2.08 -12.74
N PRO A 179 13.10 1.61 -13.62
CA PRO A 179 12.33 0.37 -13.38
C PRO A 179 13.20 -0.84 -13.04
N GLY A 180 14.31 -1.04 -13.76
CA GLY A 180 15.22 -2.18 -13.56
C GLY A 180 16.05 -2.12 -12.28
N GLU A 181 16.13 -0.96 -11.62
CA GLU A 181 16.80 -0.79 -10.33
C GLU A 181 15.87 -1.14 -9.15
N CYS A 182 14.57 -1.29 -9.42
CA CYS A 182 13.56 -1.56 -8.41
C CYS A 182 13.05 -3.00 -8.50
N VAL A 183 12.51 -3.50 -7.39
CA VAL A 183 11.71 -4.73 -7.36
C VAL A 183 10.44 -4.46 -6.57
N MET A 184 9.27 -4.87 -7.08
CA MET A 184 8.00 -4.81 -6.37
C MET A 184 7.72 -6.12 -5.65
N ILE A 185 7.49 -6.06 -4.35
CA ILE A 185 7.08 -7.22 -3.54
C ILE A 185 5.67 -6.96 -3.00
N GLY A 186 4.75 -7.86 -3.33
CA GLY A 186 3.35 -7.75 -2.95
C GLY A 186 2.67 -9.10 -2.80
N ASN A 187 1.36 -9.10 -2.57
CA ASN A 187 0.55 -10.32 -2.43
C ASN A 187 -0.71 -10.32 -3.31
N ASP A 188 -1.05 -9.19 -3.89
CA ASP A 188 -2.25 -9.02 -4.72
C ASP A 188 -1.87 -8.91 -6.19
N ALA A 189 -2.00 -10.03 -6.92
CA ALA A 189 -1.61 -10.08 -8.34
C ALA A 189 -2.32 -9.02 -9.20
N ALA A 190 -3.58 -8.68 -8.88
CA ALA A 190 -4.32 -7.67 -9.63
C ALA A 190 -3.75 -6.25 -9.42
N LYS A 191 -3.18 -5.97 -8.24
CA LYS A 191 -2.66 -4.64 -7.89
C LYS A 191 -1.16 -4.51 -8.13
N ASP A 192 -0.39 -5.56 -7.83
CA ASP A 192 1.06 -5.48 -7.77
C ASP A 192 1.74 -5.93 -9.07
N ALA A 193 1.20 -6.96 -9.76
CA ALA A 193 1.75 -7.44 -11.03
C ALA A 193 1.83 -6.36 -12.14
N PRO A 194 0.91 -5.35 -12.22
CA PRO A 194 1.02 -4.29 -13.23
C PRO A 194 2.32 -3.48 -13.22
N ALA A 195 3.11 -3.52 -12.13
CA ALA A 195 4.47 -2.96 -12.11
C ALA A 195 5.35 -3.56 -13.22
N ALA A 196 5.17 -4.83 -13.55
CA ALA A 196 5.90 -5.53 -14.60
C ALA A 196 5.68 -4.94 -16.00
N ARG A 197 4.54 -4.28 -16.26
CA ARG A 197 4.24 -3.65 -17.55
C ARG A 197 5.17 -2.49 -17.90
N ILE A 198 5.82 -1.91 -16.90
CA ILE A 198 6.78 -0.83 -17.08
C ILE A 198 8.22 -1.25 -16.77
N GLY A 199 8.48 -2.57 -16.69
CA GLY A 199 9.83 -3.10 -16.52
C GLY A 199 10.29 -3.28 -15.09
N ILE A 200 9.41 -3.13 -14.08
CA ILE A 200 9.75 -3.42 -12.68
C ILE A 200 9.55 -4.93 -12.43
N PRO A 201 10.59 -5.69 -12.06
CA PRO A 201 10.42 -7.07 -11.59
C PRO A 201 9.49 -7.15 -10.38
N VAL A 202 8.65 -8.18 -10.35
CA VAL A 202 7.63 -8.37 -9.31
C VAL A 202 7.76 -9.74 -8.68
N PHE A 203 7.67 -9.81 -7.36
CA PHE A 203 7.48 -11.03 -6.62
C PHE A 203 6.17 -10.99 -5.82
N LEU A 204 5.32 -11.98 -6.03
CA LEU A 204 4.02 -12.10 -5.34
C LEU A 204 4.09 -13.20 -4.30
N VAL A 205 4.17 -12.79 -3.04
CA VAL A 205 4.26 -13.72 -1.90
C VAL A 205 2.93 -14.39 -1.64
N GLY A 206 2.94 -15.72 -1.56
CA GLY A 206 1.75 -16.51 -1.27
C GLY A 206 0.71 -16.57 -2.40
N ALA A 207 0.99 -15.98 -3.56
CA ALA A 207 0.12 -16.04 -4.72
C ALA A 207 0.41 -17.25 -5.61
N SER A 208 -0.60 -17.73 -6.31
CA SER A 208 -0.47 -18.72 -7.38
C SER A 208 -0.19 -18.03 -8.72
N GLU A 209 0.55 -18.69 -9.60
CA GLU A 209 0.79 -18.20 -10.96
C GLU A 209 -0.52 -18.01 -11.75
N SER A 210 -1.51 -18.84 -11.47
CA SER A 210 -2.82 -18.80 -12.15
C SER A 210 -3.61 -17.50 -11.94
N VAL A 211 -3.30 -16.71 -10.89
CA VAL A 211 -3.99 -15.44 -10.63
C VAL A 211 -3.26 -14.24 -11.22
N VAL A 212 -2.07 -14.44 -11.81
CA VAL A 212 -1.30 -13.36 -12.45
C VAL A 212 -1.99 -12.95 -13.75
N PRO A 213 -2.27 -11.65 -13.97
CA PRO A 213 -2.83 -11.19 -15.24
C PRO A 213 -1.93 -11.61 -16.42
N SER A 214 -2.55 -12.14 -17.48
CA SER A 214 -1.83 -12.77 -18.60
C SER A 214 -0.86 -11.84 -19.32
N ASP A 215 -1.16 -10.56 -19.38
CA ASP A 215 -0.29 -9.54 -19.95
C ASP A 215 0.91 -9.23 -19.05
N CYS A 216 0.74 -9.27 -17.72
CA CYS A 216 1.85 -9.18 -16.77
C CYS A 216 2.72 -10.44 -16.81
N ALA A 217 2.12 -11.63 -16.88
CA ALA A 217 2.86 -12.88 -16.99
C ALA A 217 3.74 -12.94 -18.25
N ARG A 218 3.24 -12.45 -19.39
CA ARG A 218 4.00 -12.38 -20.65
C ARG A 218 5.26 -11.51 -20.61
N THR A 219 5.39 -10.60 -19.62
CA THR A 219 6.62 -9.82 -19.46
C THR A 219 7.83 -10.67 -19.02
N GLY A 220 7.59 -11.85 -18.43
CA GLY A 220 8.64 -12.67 -17.82
C GLY A 220 9.20 -12.11 -16.50
N LEU A 221 8.67 -10.97 -16.03
CA LEU A 221 9.17 -10.27 -14.85
C LEU A 221 8.40 -10.60 -13.55
N VAL A 222 7.29 -11.34 -13.64
CA VAL A 222 6.49 -11.71 -12.46
C VAL A 222 6.88 -13.10 -11.98
N ARG A 223 7.20 -13.19 -10.69
CA ARG A 223 7.44 -14.45 -9.98
C ARG A 223 6.46 -14.60 -8.83
N THR A 224 6.18 -15.84 -8.45
CA THR A 224 5.32 -16.16 -7.31
C THR A 224 6.03 -17.17 -6.41
N GLY A 225 5.69 -17.15 -5.12
CA GLY A 225 6.26 -18.12 -4.18
C GLY A 225 6.03 -17.71 -2.73
N ASP A 226 6.65 -18.47 -1.85
CA ASP A 226 6.72 -18.15 -0.43
C ASP A 226 7.90 -17.18 -0.10
N TRP A 227 8.00 -16.81 1.16
CA TRP A 227 9.07 -15.93 1.65
C TRP A 227 10.48 -16.52 1.47
N ARG A 228 10.64 -17.84 1.59
CA ARG A 228 11.92 -18.50 1.37
C ARG A 228 12.34 -18.35 -0.09
N ARG A 229 11.44 -18.58 -1.05
CA ARG A 229 11.73 -18.39 -2.48
C ARG A 229 12.02 -16.92 -2.80
N LEU A 230 11.33 -15.98 -2.12
CA LEU A 230 11.64 -14.55 -2.25
C LEU A 230 13.08 -14.27 -1.80
N ARG A 231 13.47 -14.71 -0.62
CA ARG A 231 14.84 -14.50 -0.09
C ARG A 231 15.91 -15.12 -1.01
N ALA A 232 15.68 -16.33 -1.48
CA ALA A 232 16.58 -16.97 -2.43
C ALA A 232 16.68 -16.20 -3.76
N TRP A 233 15.55 -15.69 -4.26
CA TRP A 233 15.53 -14.89 -5.49
C TRP A 233 16.23 -13.53 -5.33
N LEU A 234 16.16 -12.94 -4.15
CA LEU A 234 16.84 -11.70 -3.80
C LEU A 234 18.32 -11.92 -3.40
N ASP A 235 18.78 -13.16 -3.31
CA ASP A 235 20.14 -13.53 -2.85
C ASP A 235 20.44 -12.94 -1.46
N ILE A 236 19.49 -13.08 -0.53
CA ILE A 236 19.58 -12.63 0.87
C ILE A 236 19.24 -13.79 1.82
N GLU A 237 20.02 -14.85 1.79
CA GLU A 237 19.84 -15.96 2.74
C GLU A 237 20.45 -15.59 4.10
N GLU A 238 19.86 -16.12 5.18
CA GLU A 238 20.50 -16.08 6.49
C GLU A 238 21.85 -16.80 6.38
N GLU A 239 22.96 -16.16 6.78
CA GLU A 239 24.18 -16.88 7.01
C GLU A 239 23.87 -17.98 8.01
N SER A 240 23.88 -19.23 7.55
CA SER A 240 23.75 -20.38 8.44
C SER A 240 24.88 -20.27 9.45
N CYS A 241 24.55 -19.94 10.69
CA CYS A 241 25.46 -20.00 11.82
C CYS A 241 25.89 -21.46 11.90
N SER A 242 27.00 -21.81 11.21
CA SER A 242 27.68 -23.08 11.36
C SER A 242 28.26 -23.06 12.78
N SER A 243 27.48 -23.63 13.71
CA SER A 243 27.96 -23.97 15.05
C SER A 243 29.18 -24.87 14.92
N SER A 244 30.33 -24.31 15.21
CA SER A 244 31.57 -25.06 15.50
C SER A 244 31.57 -25.45 16.95
#